data_efaa64bbb5a68ec4b6c2fef72ca258b7
#
_entry.id   efaa64bbb5a68ec4b6c2fef72ca258b7
#
_cell.length_a   1.000
_cell.length_b   1.000
_cell.length_c   1.000
_cell.angle_alpha   90.00
_cell.angle_beta   90.00
_cell.angle_gamma   90.00
#
_symmetry.space_group_name_H-M   'P 1'
#
loop_
_entity.id
_entity.type
_entity.pdbx_description
1 polymer ?
#
loop_
_entity_poly.entity_id
_entity_poly.type
_entity_poly.pdbx_seq_one_letter_code
_entity_poly.pdbx_strand_id
1 'polypeptide(L)'
;TRTHKTDPGHPDGCMVYAYHGIITKVLLAKIREECMDGQRGCVQCKEELAANLNLFLKPIREKRKALERDMAYVRDVLNAGIKRGRETSEAVRDAALRAMKIDYREILS
;
A
#
# COMPACT_ATOMS: atom_id res chain seq x y z
N THR A 1 -29.76 0.98 7.08
CA THR A 1 -29.06 -0.22 7.63
C THR A 1 -29.82 -1.46 7.18
N ARG A 2 -29.14 -2.35 6.47
CA ARG A 2 -29.73 -3.60 5.97
C ARG A 2 -29.96 -4.55 7.15
N THR A 3 -31.20 -5.00 7.35
CA THR A 3 -31.59 -5.86 8.49
C THR A 3 -31.66 -7.34 8.06
N HIS A 4 -32.18 -7.60 6.87
CA HIS A 4 -32.28 -8.95 6.32
C HIS A 4 -31.35 -9.12 5.09
N LYS A 5 -31.00 -10.38 4.81
CA LYS A 5 -30.13 -10.75 3.66
C LYS A 5 -30.75 -10.31 2.32
N THR A 6 -32.07 -10.32 2.23
CA THR A 6 -32.85 -9.98 1.04
C THR A 6 -33.15 -8.49 0.88
N ASP A 7 -32.81 -7.67 1.90
CA ASP A 7 -33.02 -6.22 1.79
C ASP A 7 -32.05 -5.63 0.74
N PRO A 8 -32.48 -4.63 -0.04
CA PRO A 8 -31.60 -3.88 -0.94
C PRO A 8 -30.42 -3.27 -0.18
N GLY A 9 -29.22 -3.42 -0.75
CA GLY A 9 -28.02 -2.83 -0.20
C GLY A 9 -27.74 -1.44 -0.76
N HIS A 10 -26.79 -0.75 -0.14
CA HIS A 10 -26.37 0.60 -0.54
C HIS A 10 -24.85 0.56 -0.87
N PRO A 11 -24.44 0.14 -2.08
CA PRO A 11 -23.03 -0.02 -2.44
C PRO A 11 -22.24 1.29 -2.36
N ASP A 12 -22.83 2.44 -2.70
CA ASP A 12 -22.14 3.72 -2.73
C ASP A 12 -21.63 4.19 -1.34
N GLY A 13 -22.27 3.74 -0.26
CA GLY A 13 -21.84 3.99 1.11
C GLY A 13 -21.11 2.79 1.77
N CYS A 14 -20.83 1.73 1.02
CA CYS A 14 -20.29 0.50 1.55
C CYS A 14 -18.76 0.41 1.38
N MET A 15 -18.05 0.34 2.50
CA MET A 15 -16.59 0.18 2.50
C MET A 15 -16.14 -1.10 1.79
N VAL A 16 -16.89 -2.21 1.95
CA VAL A 16 -16.57 -3.49 1.27
C VAL A 16 -16.66 -3.33 -0.25
N TYR A 17 -17.66 -2.62 -0.74
CA TYR A 17 -17.81 -2.32 -2.16
C TYR A 17 -16.66 -1.44 -2.68
N ALA A 18 -16.23 -0.44 -1.91
CA ALA A 18 -15.09 0.39 -2.26
C ALA A 18 -13.80 -0.45 -2.42
N TYR A 19 -13.55 -1.41 -1.52
CA TYR A 19 -12.42 -2.35 -1.66
C TYR A 19 -12.56 -3.28 -2.88
N HIS A 20 -13.77 -3.74 -3.21
CA HIS A 20 -14.00 -4.48 -4.45
C HIS A 20 -13.62 -3.64 -5.68
N GLY A 21 -13.83 -2.33 -5.64
CA GLY A 21 -13.43 -1.40 -6.68
C GLY A 21 -11.92 -1.34 -6.93
N ILE A 22 -11.12 -1.70 -5.94
CA ILE A 22 -9.66 -1.78 -6.05
C ILE A 22 -9.21 -3.19 -6.48
N ILE A 23 -9.73 -4.23 -5.83
CA ILE A 23 -9.23 -5.60 -5.92
C ILE A 23 -9.91 -6.39 -7.04
N THR A 24 -11.22 -6.23 -7.23
CA THR A 24 -12.05 -7.04 -8.15
C THR A 24 -12.81 -6.19 -9.16
N LYS A 25 -12.12 -5.25 -9.78
CA LYS A 25 -12.73 -4.28 -10.73
C LYS A 25 -13.61 -4.91 -11.80
N VAL A 26 -13.23 -6.08 -12.32
CA VAL A 26 -13.97 -6.78 -13.38
C VAL A 26 -15.37 -7.20 -12.92
N LEU A 27 -15.55 -7.50 -11.65
CA LEU A 27 -16.81 -7.96 -11.07
C LEU A 27 -17.63 -6.83 -10.43
N LEU A 28 -17.13 -5.60 -10.44
CA LEU A 28 -17.69 -4.49 -9.67
C LEU A 28 -19.13 -4.18 -10.06
N ALA A 29 -19.45 -4.15 -11.36
CA ALA A 29 -20.80 -3.88 -11.86
C ALA A 29 -21.78 -4.97 -11.39
N LYS A 30 -21.40 -6.23 -11.50
CA LYS A 30 -22.19 -7.37 -11.03
C LYS A 30 -22.44 -7.33 -9.52
N ILE A 31 -21.40 -7.04 -8.74
CA ILE A 31 -21.49 -6.90 -7.28
C ILE A 31 -22.47 -5.78 -6.90
N ARG A 32 -22.45 -4.66 -7.64
CA ARG A 32 -23.36 -3.55 -7.44
C ARG A 32 -24.82 -3.97 -7.65
N GLU A 33 -25.11 -4.57 -8.80
CA GLU A 33 -26.43 -5.02 -9.19
C GLU A 33 -26.99 -6.02 -8.16
N GLU A 34 -26.27 -7.11 -7.90
CA GLU A 34 -26.67 -8.13 -6.92
C GLU A 34 -26.86 -7.56 -5.49
N CYS A 35 -26.09 -6.53 -5.11
CA CYS A 35 -26.22 -5.87 -3.83
C CYS A 35 -27.50 -5.03 -3.76
N MET A 36 -27.80 -4.26 -4.80
CA MET A 36 -29.00 -3.42 -4.87
C MET A 36 -30.28 -4.25 -4.95
N ASP A 37 -30.23 -5.40 -5.64
CA ASP A 37 -31.37 -6.30 -5.80
C ASP A 37 -31.57 -7.24 -4.59
N GLY A 38 -30.74 -7.13 -3.55
CA GLY A 38 -30.83 -7.99 -2.37
C GLY A 38 -30.41 -9.44 -2.60
N GLN A 39 -29.82 -9.75 -3.75
CA GLN A 39 -29.38 -11.12 -4.10
C GLN A 39 -28.06 -11.49 -3.42
N ARG A 40 -27.25 -10.50 -3.09
CA ARG A 40 -25.93 -10.68 -2.44
C ARG A 40 -25.98 -10.36 -0.96
N GLY A 41 -25.66 -11.35 -0.12
CA GLY A 41 -25.50 -11.15 1.33
C GLY A 41 -24.20 -10.43 1.68
N CYS A 42 -24.22 -9.60 2.72
CA CYS A 42 -23.02 -8.88 3.18
C CYS A 42 -21.89 -9.81 3.64
N VAL A 43 -22.21 -10.97 4.23
CA VAL A 43 -21.22 -11.97 4.64
C VAL A 43 -20.53 -12.55 3.43
N GLN A 44 -21.29 -13.04 2.46
CA GLN A 44 -20.77 -13.57 1.20
C GLN A 44 -19.87 -12.56 0.48
N CYS A 45 -20.31 -11.29 0.41
CA CYS A 45 -19.52 -10.22 -0.22
C CYS A 45 -18.17 -10.03 0.48
N LYS A 46 -18.13 -10.08 1.80
CA LYS A 46 -16.89 -10.00 2.59
C LYS A 46 -15.98 -11.20 2.39
N GLU A 47 -16.53 -12.41 2.33
CA GLU A 47 -15.78 -13.63 2.08
C GLU A 47 -15.11 -13.63 0.70
N GLU A 48 -15.85 -13.22 -0.33
CA GLU A 48 -15.30 -13.06 -1.68
C GLU A 48 -14.20 -12.00 -1.74
N LEU A 49 -14.40 -10.85 -1.08
CA LEU A 49 -13.37 -9.83 -0.97
C LEU A 49 -12.13 -10.38 -0.27
N ALA A 50 -12.29 -11.09 0.84
CA ALA A 50 -11.19 -11.65 1.61
C ALA A 50 -10.39 -12.67 0.79
N ALA A 51 -11.06 -13.53 0.03
CA ALA A 51 -10.42 -14.49 -0.86
C ALA A 51 -9.58 -13.79 -1.95
N ASN A 52 -10.16 -12.82 -2.64
CA ASN A 52 -9.47 -12.06 -3.70
C ASN A 52 -8.33 -11.19 -3.14
N LEU A 53 -8.52 -10.57 -1.97
CA LEU A 53 -7.47 -9.81 -1.30
C LEU A 53 -6.29 -10.71 -0.89
N ASN A 54 -6.57 -11.91 -0.39
CA ASN A 54 -5.52 -12.88 -0.06
C ASN A 54 -4.72 -13.33 -1.29
N LEU A 55 -5.38 -13.54 -2.43
CA LEU A 55 -4.71 -13.83 -3.69
C LEU A 55 -3.83 -12.66 -4.14
N PHE A 56 -4.34 -11.44 -4.06
CA PHE A 56 -3.60 -10.24 -4.41
C PHE A 56 -2.36 -10.03 -3.51
N LEU A 57 -2.49 -10.28 -2.22
CA LEU A 57 -1.39 -10.09 -1.25
C LEU A 57 -0.41 -11.27 -1.20
N LYS A 58 -0.77 -12.43 -1.76
CA LYS A 58 0.06 -13.64 -1.68
C LYS A 58 1.51 -13.40 -2.13
N PRO A 59 1.79 -12.86 -3.34
CA PRO A 59 3.18 -12.65 -3.80
C PRO A 59 3.95 -11.67 -2.90
N ILE A 60 3.28 -10.66 -2.36
CA ILE A 60 3.89 -9.68 -1.46
C ILE A 60 4.30 -10.36 -0.15
N ARG A 61 3.41 -11.19 0.43
CA ARG A 61 3.68 -11.94 1.66
C ARG A 61 4.79 -12.97 1.48
N GLU A 62 4.83 -13.65 0.33
CA GLU A 62 5.89 -14.61 0.01
C GLU A 62 7.25 -13.92 -0.08
N LYS A 63 7.32 -12.79 -0.78
CA LYS A 63 8.54 -11.98 -0.88
C LYS A 63 8.99 -11.44 0.49
N ARG A 64 8.06 -10.97 1.31
CA ARG A 64 8.34 -10.54 2.68
C ARG A 64 8.93 -11.67 3.51
N LYS A 65 8.31 -12.85 3.50
CA LYS A 65 8.82 -14.03 4.24
C LYS A 65 10.22 -14.45 3.77
N ALA A 66 10.51 -14.34 2.49
CA ALA A 66 11.85 -14.61 1.97
C ALA A 66 12.88 -13.62 2.52
N LEU A 67 12.55 -12.31 2.52
CA LEU A 67 13.43 -11.27 3.07
C LEU A 67 13.61 -11.37 4.59
N GLU A 68 12.56 -11.76 5.33
CA GLU A 68 12.65 -11.99 6.78
C GLU A 68 13.63 -13.12 7.15
N ARG A 69 13.88 -14.05 6.23
CA ARG A 69 14.87 -15.14 6.42
C ARG A 69 16.30 -14.72 6.05
N ASP A 70 16.46 -13.64 5.32
CA ASP A 70 17.76 -13.11 4.88
C ASP A 70 17.91 -11.64 5.30
N MET A 71 18.01 -11.44 6.60
CA MET A 71 18.22 -10.11 7.18
C MET A 71 19.60 -9.52 6.86
N ALA A 72 20.57 -10.36 6.46
CA ALA A 72 21.87 -9.88 6.00
C ALA A 72 21.70 -9.11 4.68
N TYR A 73 21.04 -9.70 3.71
CA TYR A 73 20.72 -9.04 2.44
C TYR A 73 19.95 -7.73 2.63
N VAL A 74 18.92 -7.75 3.50
CA VAL A 74 18.13 -6.53 3.80
C VAL A 74 19.03 -5.42 4.34
N ARG A 75 19.95 -5.76 5.27
CA ARG A 75 20.89 -4.80 5.86
C ARG A 75 21.85 -4.23 4.82
N ASP A 76 22.37 -5.07 3.92
CA ASP A 76 23.29 -4.66 2.87
C ASP A 76 22.61 -3.69 1.88
N VAL A 77 21.36 -3.97 1.49
CA VAL A 77 20.57 -3.06 0.64
C VAL A 77 20.34 -1.72 1.31
N LEU A 78 19.98 -1.72 2.61
CA LEU A 78 19.79 -0.50 3.37
C LEU A 78 21.09 0.30 3.51
N ASN A 79 22.21 -0.35 3.83
CA ASN A 79 23.51 0.30 3.95
C ASN A 79 23.96 0.92 2.62
N ALA A 80 23.80 0.21 1.50
CA ALA A 80 24.09 0.75 0.19
C ALA A 80 23.20 1.95 -0.17
N GLY A 81 21.93 1.92 0.21
CA GLY A 81 20.99 3.03 0.05
C GLY A 81 21.38 4.25 0.89
N ILE A 82 21.73 4.04 2.15
CA ILE A 82 22.20 5.09 3.08
C ILE A 82 23.47 5.75 2.53
N LYS A 83 24.44 4.95 2.07
CA LYS A 83 25.67 5.50 1.49
C LYS A 83 25.37 6.41 0.31
N ARG A 84 24.59 5.97 -0.68
CA ARG A 84 24.18 6.79 -1.83
C ARG A 84 23.41 8.04 -1.42
N GLY A 85 22.49 7.90 -0.47
CA GLY A 85 21.69 9.03 0.03
C GLY A 85 22.58 10.10 0.68
N ARG A 86 23.56 9.69 1.48
CA ARG A 86 24.55 10.60 2.10
C ARG A 86 25.39 11.32 1.05
N GLU A 87 26.00 10.58 0.12
CA GLU A 87 26.82 11.16 -0.95
C GLU A 87 26.08 12.26 -1.72
N THR A 88 24.81 12.00 -2.07
CA THR A 88 23.98 13.00 -2.79
C THR A 88 23.61 14.18 -1.91
N SER A 89 23.15 13.94 -0.68
CA SER A 89 22.69 15.01 0.21
C SER A 89 23.85 15.90 0.71
N GLU A 90 25.01 15.31 0.98
CA GLU A 90 26.20 16.06 1.38
C GLU A 90 26.70 16.97 0.25
N ALA A 91 26.72 16.47 -0.99
CA ALA A 91 27.10 17.28 -2.14
C ALA A 91 26.17 18.49 -2.34
N VAL A 92 24.86 18.28 -2.23
CA VAL A 92 23.86 19.36 -2.35
C VAL A 92 23.98 20.35 -1.18
N ARG A 93 24.09 19.84 0.05
CA ARG A 93 24.29 20.68 1.24
C ARG A 93 25.53 21.55 1.09
N ASP A 94 26.65 20.97 0.70
CA ASP A 94 27.90 21.67 0.59
C ASP A 94 27.88 22.73 -0.53
N ALA A 95 27.22 22.44 -1.63
CA ALA A 95 26.97 23.42 -2.68
C ALA A 95 26.12 24.60 -2.18
N ALA A 96 25.07 24.31 -1.43
CA ALA A 96 24.18 25.31 -0.87
C ALA A 96 24.91 26.19 0.16
N LEU A 97 25.67 25.61 1.09
CA LEU A 97 26.44 26.35 2.10
C LEU A 97 27.45 27.27 1.46
N ARG A 98 28.18 26.84 0.41
CA ARG A 98 29.09 27.67 -0.36
C ARG A 98 28.38 28.81 -1.08
N ALA A 99 27.27 28.55 -1.73
CA ALA A 99 26.49 29.56 -2.45
C ALA A 99 25.95 30.64 -1.50
N MET A 100 25.53 30.27 -0.30
CA MET A 100 25.04 31.17 0.74
C MET A 100 26.18 31.86 1.51
N LYS A 101 27.45 31.50 1.29
CA LYS A 101 28.62 31.99 2.01
C LYS A 101 28.56 31.80 3.54
N ILE A 102 27.99 30.67 3.99
CA ILE A 102 27.86 30.28 5.40
C ILE A 102 28.55 28.95 5.71
N ASP A 103 29.50 28.56 4.88
CA ASP A 103 30.34 27.38 5.13
C ASP A 103 31.53 27.80 6.03
N TYR A 104 31.35 27.64 7.34
CA TYR A 104 32.36 28.01 8.35
C TYR A 104 33.36 26.89 8.68
N ARG A 105 33.29 25.73 8.00
CA ARG A 105 34.15 24.56 8.29
C ARG A 105 35.64 24.86 8.09
N GLU A 106 35.99 25.68 7.11
CA GLU A 106 37.38 26.13 6.87
C GLU A 106 37.89 27.13 7.88
N ILE A 107 36.99 27.83 8.60
CA ILE A 107 37.35 28.85 9.58
C ILE A 107 37.52 28.22 10.98
N LEU A 108 36.89 27.10 11.22
CA LEU A 108 36.87 26.42 12.52
C LEU A 108 37.81 25.20 12.59
N SER A 109 38.49 24.86 11.49
CA SER A 109 39.51 23.84 11.41
C SER A 109 40.90 24.40 11.66
#